data_7edaaa39909b8ffd5ad6ccdea1625844
#
_entry.id   7edaaa39909b8ffd5ad6ccdea1625844
#
_cell.length_a   1.000
_cell.length_b   1.000
_cell.length_c   1.000
_cell.angle_alpha   90.00
_cell.angle_beta   90.00
_cell.angle_gamma   90.00
#
_symmetry.space_group_name_H-M   'P 1'
#
loop_
_entity.id
_entity.type
_entity.pdbx_description
1 polymer ?
#
loop_
_entity_poly.entity_id
_entity_poly.type
_entity_poly.pdbx_seq_one_letter_code
_entity_poly.pdbx_strand_id
1 'polypeptide(L)'
;MKALGFNPKRILDVGAYKGDWTRHARYFFPDASFMMVEANVHQELHSVGPFINAVLSDTEKEVPWYSIGGTGDSTMKERTAHYASVTPVSRRSTTLDVLFPNDAFDFIKVDCQGAEIDILKGGSKLVQACSAILLECPFACQYNAGCPSFAGYIAYLDEIGFMPFEVTEIHMSKVVFQIDILFVRKTHPLAAAAQAVVDRMGS
;
A
#
# COMPACT_ATOMS: atom_id res chain seq x y z
N MET A 1 -15.10 5.91 -4.34
CA MET A 1 -15.28 5.96 -2.87
C MET A 1 -15.97 7.24 -2.36
N LYS A 2 -15.43 8.44 -2.61
CA LYS A 2 -15.96 9.71 -2.05
C LYS A 2 -17.44 9.94 -2.39
N ALA A 3 -17.86 9.63 -3.62
CA ALA A 3 -19.28 9.70 -4.05
C ALA A 3 -20.22 8.77 -3.27
N LEU A 4 -19.68 7.76 -2.59
CA LEU A 4 -20.41 6.83 -1.72
C LEU A 4 -20.23 7.16 -0.23
N GLY A 5 -19.72 8.35 0.11
CA GLY A 5 -19.63 8.83 1.48
C GLY A 5 -18.35 8.47 2.25
N PHE A 6 -17.34 7.89 1.61
CA PHE A 6 -16.06 7.64 2.29
C PHE A 6 -15.32 8.94 2.56
N ASN A 7 -15.06 9.20 3.83
CA ASN A 7 -14.38 10.41 4.29
C ASN A 7 -13.39 10.10 5.43
N PRO A 8 -12.23 9.50 5.11
CA PRO A 8 -11.22 9.13 6.09
C PRO A 8 -10.69 10.38 6.79
N LYS A 9 -10.37 10.26 8.08
CA LYS A 9 -9.80 11.33 8.90
C LYS A 9 -8.30 11.17 9.10
N ARG A 10 -7.82 9.93 9.08
CA ARG A 10 -6.40 9.61 9.24
C ARG A 10 -5.96 8.64 8.15
N ILE A 11 -4.96 9.06 7.39
CA ILE A 11 -4.45 8.31 6.23
C ILE A 11 -2.98 8.01 6.46
N LEU A 12 -2.58 6.76 6.23
CA LEU A 12 -1.19 6.31 6.24
C LEU A 12 -0.74 6.00 4.82
N ASP A 13 0.36 6.62 4.39
CA ASP A 13 1.00 6.40 3.10
C ASP A 13 2.33 5.67 3.33
N VAL A 14 2.36 4.37 3.04
CA VAL A 14 3.53 3.50 3.19
C VAL A 14 4.19 3.29 1.83
N GLY A 15 5.50 3.55 1.76
CA GLY A 15 6.22 3.68 0.50
C GLY A 15 5.92 5.03 -0.16
N ALA A 16 6.08 6.09 0.61
CA ALA A 16 5.66 7.43 0.18
C ALA A 16 6.60 8.05 -0.87
N TYR A 17 7.81 7.49 -1.08
CA TYR A 17 8.83 8.03 -1.97
C TYR A 17 9.06 9.52 -1.71
N LYS A 18 8.70 10.39 -2.64
CA LYS A 18 8.77 11.85 -2.52
C LYS A 18 7.46 12.49 -2.04
N GLY A 19 6.46 11.70 -1.69
CA GLY A 19 5.17 12.15 -1.17
C GLY A 19 4.17 12.61 -2.24
N ASP A 20 4.35 12.21 -3.49
CA ASP A 20 3.49 12.65 -4.59
C ASP A 20 2.07 12.11 -4.44
N TRP A 21 1.93 10.83 -4.02
CA TRP A 21 0.63 10.26 -3.73
C TRP A 21 -0.09 11.03 -2.60
N THR A 22 0.60 11.31 -1.49
CA THR A 22 0.04 12.10 -0.38
C THR A 22 -0.40 13.50 -0.83
N ARG A 23 0.39 14.19 -1.68
CA ARG A 23 -0.02 15.50 -2.25
C ARG A 23 -1.31 15.36 -3.04
N HIS A 24 -1.40 14.32 -3.88
CA HIS A 24 -2.58 14.06 -4.71
C HIS A 24 -3.80 13.70 -3.86
N ALA A 25 -3.65 12.80 -2.88
CA ALA A 25 -4.72 12.36 -2.01
C ALA A 25 -5.36 13.50 -1.20
N ARG A 26 -4.59 14.54 -0.86
CA ARG A 26 -5.12 15.74 -0.18
C ARG A 26 -6.19 16.51 -0.96
N TYR A 27 -6.17 16.45 -2.30
CA TYR A 27 -7.26 17.04 -3.09
C TYR A 27 -8.59 16.33 -2.88
N PHE A 28 -8.52 15.01 -2.66
CA PHE A 28 -9.72 14.22 -2.40
C PHE A 28 -10.15 14.25 -0.94
N PHE A 29 -9.18 14.33 -0.02
CA PHE A 29 -9.42 14.27 1.43
C PHE A 29 -8.76 15.47 2.15
N PRO A 30 -9.23 16.70 1.91
CA PRO A 30 -8.60 17.91 2.45
C PRO A 30 -8.65 18.01 3.97
N ASP A 31 -9.64 17.34 4.60
CA ASP A 31 -9.81 17.34 6.06
C ASP A 31 -9.10 16.18 6.76
N ALA A 32 -8.41 15.30 5.99
CA ALA A 32 -7.66 14.20 6.56
C ALA A 32 -6.27 14.63 7.01
N SER A 33 -5.82 14.03 8.10
CA SER A 33 -4.40 14.05 8.48
C SER A 33 -3.66 12.90 7.80
N PHE A 34 -2.41 13.17 7.39
CA PHE A 34 -1.56 12.20 6.70
C PHE A 34 -0.32 11.92 7.51
N MET A 35 0.06 10.67 7.60
CA MET A 35 1.35 10.19 8.05
C MET A 35 2.01 9.40 6.92
N MET A 36 3.29 9.58 6.70
CA MET A 36 4.05 8.86 5.68
C MET A 36 5.10 7.95 6.33
N VAL A 37 5.37 6.81 5.70
CA VAL A 37 6.53 5.95 6.02
C VAL A 37 7.31 5.71 4.73
N GLU A 38 8.62 5.96 4.78
CA GLU A 38 9.48 5.79 3.62
C GLU A 38 10.85 5.24 4.06
N ALA A 39 11.35 4.24 3.33
CA ALA A 39 12.63 3.60 3.65
C ALA A 39 13.84 4.44 3.23
N ASN A 40 13.73 5.22 2.18
CA ASN A 40 14.76 6.15 1.73
C ASN A 40 14.49 7.58 2.23
N VAL A 41 15.55 8.32 2.53
CA VAL A 41 15.40 9.74 2.92
C VAL A 41 15.34 10.62 1.68
N HIS A 42 14.17 11.15 1.40
CA HIS A 42 13.95 12.15 0.35
C HIS A 42 13.68 13.51 0.96
N GLN A 43 14.42 14.53 0.51
CA GLN A 43 14.29 15.89 1.04
C GLN A 43 12.90 16.49 0.80
N GLU A 44 12.25 16.07 -0.27
CA GLU A 44 10.90 16.50 -0.66
C GLU A 44 9.85 16.18 0.40
N LEU A 45 10.02 15.08 1.16
CA LEU A 45 9.07 14.66 2.22
C LEU A 45 8.89 15.72 3.30
N HIS A 46 9.95 16.45 3.65
CA HIS A 46 9.87 17.52 4.66
C HIS A 46 8.87 18.62 4.33
N SER A 47 8.63 18.86 3.03
CA SER A 47 7.66 19.86 2.55
C SER A 47 6.24 19.30 2.43
N VAL A 48 6.08 17.97 2.48
CA VAL A 48 4.78 17.30 2.34
C VAL A 48 4.08 17.15 3.67
N GLY A 49 4.77 16.69 4.70
CA GLY A 49 4.18 16.50 6.02
C GLY A 49 4.98 15.57 6.92
N PRO A 50 4.39 15.10 8.02
CA PRO A 50 5.07 14.20 8.93
C PRO A 50 5.38 12.86 8.26
N PHE A 51 6.59 12.36 8.46
CA PHE A 51 7.02 11.06 7.98
C PHE A 51 7.96 10.37 8.95
N ILE A 52 8.03 9.04 8.86
CA ILE A 52 8.98 8.18 9.56
C ILE A 52 9.87 7.50 8.52
N ASN A 53 11.19 7.57 8.72
CA ASN A 53 12.13 6.82 7.89
C ASN A 53 12.31 5.41 8.49
N ALA A 54 11.76 4.39 7.81
CA ALA A 54 11.86 3.01 8.26
C ALA A 54 11.70 2.02 7.09
N VAL A 55 12.38 0.90 7.18
CA VAL A 55 12.10 -0.30 6.37
C VAL A 55 11.07 -1.13 7.12
N LEU A 56 9.99 -1.50 6.46
CA LEU A 56 8.90 -2.28 7.06
C LEU A 56 8.92 -3.74 6.61
N SER A 57 8.45 -4.63 7.49
CA SER A 57 8.26 -6.06 7.22
C SER A 57 7.24 -6.64 8.20
N ASP A 58 7.04 -7.97 8.16
CA ASP A 58 6.18 -8.73 9.08
C ASP A 58 6.72 -8.76 10.53
N THR A 59 8.04 -8.67 10.69
CA THR A 59 8.74 -8.71 11.98
C THR A 59 9.97 -7.82 11.97
N GLU A 60 10.53 -7.54 13.15
CA GLU A 60 11.83 -6.88 13.29
C GLU A 60 12.96 -7.87 13.01
N LYS A 61 13.60 -7.72 11.83
CA LYS A 61 14.67 -8.61 11.34
C LYS A 61 15.63 -7.89 10.40
N GLU A 62 16.77 -8.50 10.11
CA GLU A 62 17.61 -8.07 9.01
C GLU A 62 16.98 -8.52 7.68
N VAL A 63 16.83 -7.59 6.74
CA VAL A 63 16.26 -7.82 5.41
C VAL A 63 17.21 -7.33 4.32
N PRO A 64 17.22 -7.97 3.15
CA PRO A 64 17.93 -7.41 2.00
C PRO A 64 17.23 -6.14 1.54
N TRP A 65 18.00 -5.13 1.18
CA TRP A 65 17.50 -3.88 0.62
C TRP A 65 18.14 -3.64 -0.75
N TYR A 66 17.33 -3.70 -1.80
CA TYR A 66 17.73 -3.45 -3.18
C TYR A 66 17.42 -2.00 -3.53
N SER A 67 18.44 -1.18 -3.80
CA SER A 67 18.25 0.26 -4.02
C SER A 67 19.17 0.79 -5.10
N ILE A 68 18.60 1.65 -5.92
CA ILE A 68 19.29 2.55 -6.85
C ILE A 68 18.84 4.01 -6.63
N GLY A 69 18.07 4.27 -5.56
CA GLY A 69 17.47 5.58 -5.28
C GLY A 69 16.19 5.86 -6.08
N GLY A 70 15.56 4.83 -6.64
CA GLY A 70 14.37 4.91 -7.47
C GLY A 70 13.09 4.47 -6.78
N THR A 71 11.98 4.50 -7.52
CA THR A 71 10.66 4.07 -7.06
C THR A 71 10.56 2.54 -6.87
N GLY A 72 11.42 1.77 -7.52
CA GLY A 72 11.47 0.31 -7.41
C GLY A 72 12.30 -0.23 -6.23
N ASP A 73 12.81 0.65 -5.35
CA ASP A 73 13.61 0.25 -4.19
C ASP A 73 12.76 -0.55 -3.19
N SER A 74 13.24 -1.76 -2.81
CA SER A 74 12.46 -2.67 -1.98
C SER A 74 13.34 -3.70 -1.26
N THR A 75 12.71 -4.42 -0.34
CA THR A 75 13.25 -5.68 0.23
C THR A 75 13.15 -6.84 -0.76
N MET A 76 12.38 -6.70 -1.84
CA MET A 76 12.21 -7.67 -2.92
C MET A 76 12.81 -7.14 -4.22
N LYS A 77 13.72 -7.91 -4.83
CA LYS A 77 14.44 -7.48 -6.03
C LYS A 77 13.49 -7.31 -7.22
N GLU A 78 13.45 -6.14 -7.80
CA GLU A 78 12.78 -5.90 -9.08
C GLU A 78 13.47 -6.69 -10.21
N ARG A 79 12.66 -7.27 -11.10
CA ARG A 79 13.15 -8.15 -12.19
C ARG A 79 13.57 -7.41 -13.46
N THR A 80 13.46 -6.09 -13.49
CA THR A 80 13.87 -5.29 -14.65
C THR A 80 15.39 -5.25 -14.80
N ALA A 81 15.83 -4.80 -15.98
CA ALA A 81 17.25 -4.62 -16.27
C ALA A 81 17.93 -3.60 -15.34
N HIS A 82 17.18 -2.63 -14.82
CA HIS A 82 17.69 -1.60 -13.89
C HIS A 82 18.24 -2.20 -12.59
N TYR A 83 17.59 -3.27 -12.09
CA TYR A 83 18.01 -3.95 -10.87
C TYR A 83 18.85 -5.21 -11.09
N ALA A 84 19.17 -5.57 -12.36
CA ALA A 84 19.87 -6.82 -12.66
C ALA A 84 21.21 -6.97 -11.91
N SER A 85 22.03 -5.91 -11.86
CA SER A 85 23.33 -5.87 -11.20
C SER A 85 23.30 -5.38 -9.76
N VAL A 86 22.12 -5.03 -9.21
CA VAL A 86 22.00 -4.51 -7.83
C VAL A 86 22.28 -5.61 -6.82
N THR A 87 23.30 -5.37 -5.98
CA THR A 87 23.59 -6.20 -4.81
C THR A 87 22.89 -5.58 -3.60
N PRO A 88 22.12 -6.36 -2.81
CA PRO A 88 21.43 -5.81 -1.67
C PRO A 88 22.41 -5.45 -0.54
N VAL A 89 22.04 -4.43 0.23
CA VAL A 89 22.63 -4.16 1.54
C VAL A 89 21.68 -4.69 2.62
N SER A 90 22.22 -5.07 3.79
CA SER A 90 21.36 -5.45 4.92
C SER A 90 20.81 -4.19 5.58
N ARG A 91 19.49 -4.17 5.86
CA ARG A 91 18.82 -3.14 6.66
C ARG A 91 17.93 -3.80 7.70
N ARG A 92 17.86 -3.17 8.88
CA ARG A 92 16.93 -3.63 9.91
C ARG A 92 15.53 -3.16 9.60
N SER A 93 14.59 -4.10 9.55
CA SER A 93 13.16 -3.79 9.43
C SER A 93 12.53 -3.59 10.81
N THR A 94 11.40 -2.88 10.81
CA THR A 94 10.44 -2.80 11.91
C THR A 94 9.04 -3.14 11.40
N THR A 95 8.03 -3.03 12.24
CA THR A 95 6.63 -3.32 11.85
C THR A 95 5.75 -2.08 12.02
N LEU A 96 4.61 -2.06 11.32
CA LEU A 96 3.64 -0.98 11.51
C LEU A 96 3.11 -0.93 12.95
N ASP A 97 2.86 -2.08 13.57
CA ASP A 97 2.35 -2.14 14.95
C ASP A 97 3.38 -1.66 15.99
N VAL A 98 4.69 -1.73 15.68
CA VAL A 98 5.77 -1.17 16.52
C VAL A 98 5.86 0.35 16.33
N LEU A 99 5.76 0.84 15.09
CA LEU A 99 5.82 2.27 14.81
C LEU A 99 4.59 3.03 15.35
N PHE A 100 3.44 2.40 15.35
CA PHE A 100 2.14 3.01 15.66
C PHE A 100 1.36 2.22 16.71
N PRO A 101 1.91 2.01 17.93
CA PRO A 101 1.33 1.09 18.91
C PRO A 101 -0.04 1.52 19.46
N ASN A 102 -0.36 2.82 19.38
CA ASN A 102 -1.59 3.41 19.90
C ASN A 102 -2.36 4.23 18.85
N ASP A 103 -1.96 4.13 17.58
CA ASP A 103 -2.60 4.87 16.49
C ASP A 103 -3.65 4.01 15.78
N ALA A 104 -4.56 4.67 15.08
CA ALA A 104 -5.48 4.07 14.13
C ALA A 104 -5.53 4.94 12.87
N PHE A 105 -5.65 4.29 11.73
CA PHE A 105 -5.80 4.93 10.42
C PHE A 105 -7.05 4.39 9.73
N ASP A 106 -7.84 5.27 9.14
CA ASP A 106 -9.05 4.87 8.41
C ASP A 106 -8.72 4.29 7.04
N PHE A 107 -7.62 4.78 6.46
CA PHE A 107 -7.17 4.41 5.13
C PHE A 107 -5.65 4.23 5.13
N ILE A 108 -5.18 3.10 4.60
CA ILE A 108 -3.77 2.76 4.47
C ILE A 108 -3.46 2.52 3.00
N LYS A 109 -2.50 3.26 2.42
CA LYS A 109 -1.88 2.93 1.13
C LYS A 109 -0.58 2.21 1.40
N VAL A 110 -0.33 1.09 0.72
CA VAL A 110 0.95 0.40 0.74
C VAL A 110 1.40 0.13 -0.68
N ASP A 111 2.56 0.68 -1.02
CA ASP A 111 3.22 0.54 -2.30
C ASP A 111 4.73 0.43 -2.01
N CYS A 112 5.17 -0.80 -1.78
CA CYS A 112 6.52 -1.14 -1.34
C CYS A 112 7.15 -2.22 -2.22
N GLN A 113 6.69 -2.26 -3.46
CA GLN A 113 7.29 -3.03 -4.54
C GLN A 113 7.46 -4.52 -4.17
N GLY A 114 6.31 -5.15 -3.82
CA GLY A 114 6.18 -6.58 -3.52
C GLY A 114 6.17 -6.95 -2.03
N ALA A 115 6.50 -6.02 -1.13
CA ALA A 115 6.55 -6.28 0.32
C ALA A 115 5.21 -6.04 1.05
N GLU A 116 4.14 -5.68 0.34
CA GLU A 116 2.87 -5.18 0.88
C GLU A 116 2.24 -6.17 1.88
N ILE A 117 2.18 -7.45 1.52
CA ILE A 117 1.57 -8.48 2.40
C ILE A 117 2.37 -8.66 3.69
N ASP A 118 3.70 -8.66 3.63
CA ASP A 118 4.53 -8.78 4.83
C ASP A 118 4.36 -7.53 5.71
N ILE A 119 4.28 -6.35 5.13
CA ILE A 119 4.02 -5.10 5.85
C ILE A 119 2.64 -5.14 6.54
N LEU A 120 1.59 -5.60 5.85
CA LEU A 120 0.25 -5.74 6.43
C LEU A 120 0.21 -6.76 7.57
N LYS A 121 0.97 -7.87 7.49
CA LYS A 121 1.12 -8.83 8.60
C LYS A 121 1.77 -8.18 9.82
N GLY A 122 2.82 -7.37 9.62
CA GLY A 122 3.47 -6.59 10.67
C GLY A 122 2.62 -5.46 11.25
N GLY A 123 1.49 -5.13 10.60
CA GLY A 123 0.52 -4.12 11.01
C GLY A 123 -0.85 -4.69 11.37
N SER A 124 -0.92 -5.91 11.85
CA SER A 124 -2.19 -6.63 12.03
C SER A 124 -3.21 -5.86 12.89
N LYS A 125 -2.79 -5.14 13.94
CA LYS A 125 -3.68 -4.32 14.78
C LYS A 125 -4.18 -3.09 14.04
N LEU A 126 -3.29 -2.38 13.33
CA LEU A 126 -3.66 -1.23 12.49
C LEU A 126 -4.62 -1.64 11.40
N VAL A 127 -4.33 -2.76 10.74
CA VAL A 127 -5.17 -3.31 9.66
C VAL A 127 -6.55 -3.69 10.19
N GLN A 128 -6.67 -4.23 11.40
CA GLN A 128 -7.97 -4.53 12.01
C GLN A 128 -8.84 -3.29 12.22
N ALA A 129 -8.23 -2.14 12.52
CA ALA A 129 -8.94 -0.88 12.74
C ALA A 129 -9.26 -0.12 11.44
N CYS A 130 -8.59 -0.44 10.34
CA CYS A 130 -8.64 0.26 9.07
C CYS A 130 -9.92 -0.08 8.28
N SER A 131 -10.48 0.88 7.58
CA SER A 131 -11.67 0.73 6.73
C SER A 131 -11.36 0.43 5.27
N ALA A 132 -10.24 0.94 4.76
CA ALA A 132 -9.83 0.78 3.37
C ALA A 132 -8.30 0.63 3.24
N ILE A 133 -7.87 -0.15 2.25
CA ILE A 133 -6.46 -0.37 1.91
C ILE A 133 -6.30 -0.20 0.41
N LEU A 134 -5.32 0.60 -0.01
CA LEU A 134 -4.89 0.70 -1.40
C LEU A 134 -3.55 -0.03 -1.55
N LEU A 135 -3.49 -0.98 -2.46
CA LEU A 135 -2.27 -1.75 -2.74
C LEU A 135 -1.91 -1.71 -4.20
N GLU A 136 -0.61 -1.60 -4.49
CA GLU A 136 -0.04 -1.97 -5.77
C GLU A 136 0.08 -3.50 -5.82
N CYS A 137 -0.60 -4.13 -6.79
CA CYS A 137 -0.67 -5.58 -6.91
C CYS A 137 -0.02 -6.05 -8.22
N PRO A 138 0.86 -7.08 -8.22
CA PRO A 138 1.32 -7.70 -9.45
C PRO A 138 0.12 -8.33 -10.18
N PHE A 139 0.03 -8.19 -11.51
CA PHE A 139 -1.11 -8.72 -12.27
C PHE A 139 -0.74 -9.92 -13.13
N ALA A 140 -0.21 -9.71 -14.34
CA ALA A 140 0.11 -10.81 -15.25
C ALA A 140 1.37 -11.59 -14.85
N CYS A 141 2.27 -10.99 -14.07
CA CYS A 141 3.53 -11.59 -13.62
C CYS A 141 3.98 -10.98 -12.30
N GLN A 142 4.90 -11.64 -11.61
CA GLN A 142 5.55 -11.09 -10.43
C GLN A 142 6.66 -10.12 -10.88
N TYR A 143 6.42 -8.83 -10.75
CA TYR A 143 7.37 -7.77 -11.08
C TYR A 143 8.60 -7.81 -10.16
N ASN A 144 8.38 -8.07 -8.88
CA ASN A 144 9.41 -8.24 -7.86
C ASN A 144 9.62 -9.73 -7.54
N ALA A 145 10.88 -10.15 -7.41
CA ALA A 145 11.23 -11.54 -7.13
C ALA A 145 10.81 -11.93 -5.71
N GLY A 146 9.98 -12.95 -5.59
CA GLY A 146 9.51 -13.47 -4.30
C GLY A 146 8.19 -12.86 -3.80
N CYS A 147 7.67 -11.81 -4.45
CA CYS A 147 6.36 -11.29 -4.08
C CYS A 147 5.26 -12.34 -4.34
N PRO A 148 4.16 -12.32 -3.61
CA PRO A 148 3.01 -13.17 -3.88
C PRO A 148 2.43 -12.91 -5.29
N SER A 149 1.71 -13.87 -5.84
CA SER A 149 0.96 -13.67 -7.09
C SER A 149 -0.27 -12.79 -6.85
N PHE A 150 -0.89 -12.27 -7.91
CA PHE A 150 -2.16 -11.55 -7.83
C PHE A 150 -3.22 -12.31 -7.01
N ALA A 151 -3.38 -13.62 -7.30
CA ALA A 151 -4.29 -14.47 -6.55
C ALA A 151 -3.95 -14.55 -5.05
N GLY A 152 -2.65 -14.50 -4.70
CA GLY A 152 -2.19 -14.47 -3.32
C GLY A 152 -2.57 -13.18 -2.59
N TYR A 153 -2.51 -12.02 -3.28
CA TYR A 153 -2.98 -10.75 -2.73
C TYR A 153 -4.48 -10.80 -2.43
N ILE A 154 -5.28 -11.25 -3.41
CA ILE A 154 -6.74 -11.35 -3.26
C ILE A 154 -7.11 -12.30 -2.12
N ALA A 155 -6.49 -13.48 -2.05
CA ALA A 155 -6.76 -14.47 -1.01
C ALA A 155 -6.42 -13.92 0.40
N TYR A 156 -5.25 -13.28 0.55
CA TYR A 156 -4.85 -12.70 1.82
C TYR A 156 -5.81 -11.60 2.28
N LEU A 157 -6.15 -10.66 1.39
CA LEU A 157 -7.08 -9.56 1.72
C LEU A 157 -8.48 -10.11 2.06
N ASP A 158 -8.96 -11.14 1.33
CA ASP A 158 -10.22 -11.80 1.62
C ASP A 158 -10.24 -12.44 3.01
N GLU A 159 -9.16 -13.16 3.37
CA GLU A 159 -8.97 -13.81 4.68
C GLU A 159 -9.02 -12.80 5.83
N ILE A 160 -8.38 -11.64 5.69
CA ILE A 160 -8.37 -10.59 6.72
C ILE A 160 -9.60 -9.65 6.67
N GLY A 161 -10.61 -10.00 5.87
CA GLY A 161 -11.93 -9.37 5.88
C GLY A 161 -12.07 -8.16 4.95
N PHE A 162 -11.26 -8.05 3.90
CA PHE A 162 -11.38 -7.03 2.86
C PHE A 162 -11.89 -7.63 1.55
N MET A 163 -12.49 -6.80 0.72
CA MET A 163 -12.90 -7.14 -0.64
C MET A 163 -12.39 -6.09 -1.63
N PRO A 164 -12.05 -6.47 -2.87
CA PRO A 164 -11.70 -5.49 -3.91
C PRO A 164 -12.91 -4.60 -4.20
N PHE A 165 -12.65 -3.31 -4.34
CA PHE A 165 -13.71 -2.31 -4.51
C PHE A 165 -13.55 -1.48 -5.80
N GLU A 166 -12.32 -1.06 -6.09
CA GLU A 166 -12.03 -0.18 -7.22
C GLU A 166 -10.60 -0.43 -7.74
N VAL A 167 -10.42 -0.48 -9.05
CA VAL A 167 -9.09 -0.40 -9.67
C VAL A 167 -8.81 1.07 -9.92
N THR A 168 -7.79 1.62 -9.24
CA THR A 168 -7.48 3.05 -9.28
C THR A 168 -6.44 3.41 -10.32
N GLU A 169 -5.51 2.48 -10.62
CA GLU A 169 -4.48 2.65 -11.64
C GLU A 169 -4.14 1.31 -12.30
N ILE A 170 -3.69 1.38 -13.57
CA ILE A 170 -3.28 0.21 -14.35
C ILE A 170 -1.93 0.51 -14.98
N HIS A 171 -0.90 -0.26 -14.60
CA HIS A 171 0.43 -0.17 -15.14
C HIS A 171 0.63 -1.21 -16.24
N MET A 172 0.86 -0.75 -17.46
CA MET A 172 0.96 -1.63 -18.61
C MET A 172 2.07 -1.23 -19.59
N SER A 173 2.61 -2.22 -20.26
CA SER A 173 3.43 -2.11 -21.46
C SER A 173 2.77 -2.97 -22.55
N LYS A 174 3.36 -4.11 -22.93
CA LYS A 174 2.70 -5.10 -23.81
C LYS A 174 1.68 -5.95 -23.06
N VAL A 175 1.81 -6.03 -21.75
CA VAL A 175 0.89 -6.70 -20.81
C VAL A 175 0.62 -5.77 -19.64
N VAL A 176 -0.49 -5.96 -18.95
CA VAL A 176 -0.72 -5.35 -17.64
C VAL A 176 0.17 -6.09 -16.65
N PHE A 177 1.11 -5.39 -16.01
CA PHE A 177 2.05 -6.02 -15.08
C PHE A 177 1.76 -5.69 -13.61
N GLN A 178 1.18 -4.53 -13.31
CA GLN A 178 0.72 -4.13 -11.98
C GLN A 178 -0.61 -3.40 -12.09
N ILE A 179 -1.41 -3.45 -11.04
CA ILE A 179 -2.64 -2.67 -10.88
C ILE A 179 -2.77 -2.20 -9.43
N ASP A 180 -3.23 -0.98 -9.25
CA ASP A 180 -3.55 -0.44 -7.95
C ASP A 180 -5.00 -0.75 -7.63
N ILE A 181 -5.21 -1.50 -6.56
CA ILE A 181 -6.55 -1.88 -6.12
C ILE A 181 -6.83 -1.31 -4.75
N LEU A 182 -7.97 -0.64 -4.68
CA LEU A 182 -8.59 -0.25 -3.45
C LEU A 182 -9.42 -1.42 -2.92
N PHE A 183 -9.11 -1.82 -1.70
CA PHE A 183 -9.89 -2.79 -0.94
C PHE A 183 -10.66 -2.08 0.17
N VAL A 184 -11.88 -2.51 0.42
CA VAL A 184 -12.69 -2.03 1.56
C VAL A 184 -13.01 -3.17 2.50
N ARG A 185 -13.13 -2.87 3.78
CA ARG A 185 -13.54 -3.86 4.77
C ARG A 185 -14.97 -4.35 4.46
N LYS A 186 -15.18 -5.66 4.44
CA LYS A 186 -16.46 -6.30 4.10
C LYS A 186 -17.63 -5.80 4.98
N THR A 187 -17.34 -5.40 6.23
CA THR A 187 -18.32 -4.87 7.17
C THR A 187 -18.51 -3.34 7.09
N HIS A 188 -17.73 -2.64 6.27
CA HIS A 188 -17.87 -1.19 6.13
C HIS A 188 -19.08 -0.84 5.26
N PRO A 189 -19.80 0.28 5.54
CA PRO A 189 -20.97 0.69 4.76
C PRO A 189 -20.75 0.83 3.25
N LEU A 190 -19.52 1.10 2.82
CA LEU A 190 -19.14 1.13 1.38
C LEU A 190 -19.39 -0.20 0.68
N ALA A 191 -19.17 -1.34 1.33
CA ALA A 191 -19.42 -2.65 0.74
C ALA A 191 -20.90 -2.83 0.39
N ALA A 192 -21.80 -2.47 1.32
CA ALA A 192 -23.24 -2.48 1.09
C ALA A 192 -23.66 -1.43 0.04
N ALA A 193 -23.04 -0.24 0.03
CA ALA A 193 -23.31 0.79 -0.97
C ALA A 193 -22.95 0.35 -2.38
N ALA A 194 -21.84 -0.39 -2.55
CA ALA A 194 -21.46 -0.96 -3.84
C ALA A 194 -22.50 -1.97 -4.33
N GLN A 195 -22.96 -2.88 -3.47
CA GLN A 195 -24.02 -3.83 -3.82
C GLN A 195 -25.31 -3.10 -4.24
N ALA A 196 -25.72 -2.08 -3.50
CA ALA A 196 -26.90 -1.30 -3.83
C ALA A 196 -26.81 -0.53 -5.16
N VAL A 197 -25.61 -0.21 -5.64
CA VAL A 197 -25.40 0.33 -6.99
C VAL A 197 -25.70 -0.74 -8.04
N VAL A 198 -25.16 -1.95 -7.86
CA VAL A 198 -25.35 -3.08 -8.78
C VAL A 198 -26.83 -3.48 -8.85
N ASP A 199 -27.51 -3.56 -7.72
CA ASP A 199 -28.93 -3.94 -7.62
C ASP A 199 -29.87 -2.98 -8.39
N ARG A 200 -29.40 -1.74 -8.64
CA ARG A 200 -30.14 -0.72 -9.42
C ARG A 200 -29.75 -0.69 -10.90
N MET A 201 -28.73 -1.45 -11.32
CA MET A 201 -28.32 -1.53 -12.72
C MET A 201 -29.34 -2.40 -13.47
N GLY A 202 -30.28 -1.78 -14.19
CA GLY A 202 -31.28 -2.50 -14.99
C GLY A 202 -32.74 -2.36 -14.49
N SER A 203 -32.96 -1.50 -13.48
CA SER A 203 -34.30 -1.06 -13.07
C SER A 203 -34.76 0.21 -13.81
#